data_10241c66092b98d5f42271bfe151ebae
#
_entry.id   10241c66092b98d5f42271bfe151ebae
#
_cell.length_a   1.000
_cell.length_b   1.000
_cell.length_c   1.000
_cell.angle_alpha   90.00
_cell.angle_beta   90.00
_cell.angle_gamma   90.00
#
_symmetry.space_group_name_H-M   'P 1'
#
loop_
_entity.id
_entity.type
_entity.pdbx_description
1 polymer ?
#
loop_
_entity_poly.entity_id
_entity_poly.type
_entity_poly.pdbx_seq_one_letter_code
_entity_poly.pdbx_strand_id
1 'polypeptide(L)'
;MAADFMDATWAKQACNAWNANATLTTQLGSKSSSKWISNDAGRGFKVLQMYRSQCGAKSKVQLTIADKGGKAMCIYGGKPDGKKLNMAVDYLMHASDKNWTCMGKASWGCGAMGAMGTGKLKFSGPKVEAMKVMGPFGSFLKLAGAVPGNKGATCPK
;
A
#
# COMPACT_ATOMS: atom_id res chain seq x y z
N MET A 1 -18.82 -6.04 -13.25
CA MET A 1 -18.65 -4.60 -12.96
C MET A 1 -17.31 -4.36 -12.27
N ALA A 2 -16.64 -3.28 -12.62
CA ALA A 2 -15.40 -2.92 -11.95
C ALA A 2 -15.68 -2.52 -10.50
N ALA A 3 -14.77 -2.84 -9.61
CA ALA A 3 -14.83 -2.44 -8.21
C ALA A 3 -14.66 -0.92 -8.08
N ASP A 4 -15.16 -0.34 -6.99
CA ASP A 4 -14.79 1.02 -6.65
C ASP A 4 -13.34 1.06 -6.19
N PHE A 5 -12.64 2.12 -6.56
CA PHE A 5 -11.25 2.27 -6.17
C PHE A 5 -11.12 2.24 -4.64
N MET A 6 -10.27 1.34 -4.18
CA MET A 6 -10.03 1.11 -2.74
C MET A 6 -11.27 0.62 -1.96
N ASP A 7 -12.14 -0.17 -2.61
CA ASP A 7 -13.10 -0.98 -1.88
C ASP A 7 -12.50 -2.35 -1.53
N ALA A 8 -13.27 -3.20 -0.84
CA ALA A 8 -12.77 -4.51 -0.41
C ALA A 8 -12.43 -5.42 -1.59
N THR A 9 -13.20 -5.38 -2.66
CA THR A 9 -12.93 -6.16 -3.87
C THR A 9 -11.64 -5.69 -4.54
N TRP A 10 -11.47 -4.38 -4.66
CA TRP A 10 -10.24 -3.80 -5.18
C TRP A 10 -9.04 -4.23 -4.33
N ALA A 11 -9.17 -4.19 -3.01
CA ALA A 11 -8.07 -4.58 -2.11
C ALA A 11 -7.67 -6.05 -2.29
N LYS A 12 -8.63 -6.93 -2.52
CA LYS A 12 -8.35 -8.33 -2.82
C LYS A 12 -7.58 -8.47 -4.14
N GLN A 13 -7.97 -7.72 -5.16
CA GLN A 13 -7.25 -7.69 -6.44
C GLN A 13 -5.84 -7.11 -6.27
N ALA A 14 -5.70 -6.06 -5.47
CA ALA A 14 -4.39 -5.47 -5.18
C ALA A 14 -3.48 -6.47 -4.45
N CYS A 15 -4.04 -7.26 -3.55
CA CYS A 15 -3.30 -8.32 -2.85
C CYS A 15 -2.76 -9.35 -3.86
N ASN A 16 -3.59 -9.78 -4.80
CA ASN A 16 -3.16 -10.70 -5.85
C ASN A 16 -2.09 -10.07 -6.75
N ALA A 17 -2.25 -8.80 -7.10
CA ALA A 17 -1.27 -8.08 -7.92
C ALA A 17 0.07 -7.91 -7.19
N TRP A 18 0.04 -7.70 -5.88
CA TRP A 18 1.25 -7.69 -5.06
C TRP A 18 2.03 -9.00 -5.22
N ASN A 19 1.33 -10.12 -5.11
CA ASN A 19 1.95 -11.44 -5.17
C ASN A 19 2.51 -11.78 -6.56
N ALA A 20 2.03 -11.11 -7.59
CA ALA A 20 2.55 -11.25 -8.95
C ALA A 20 3.70 -10.26 -9.25
N ASN A 21 4.07 -9.40 -8.31
CA ASN A 21 5.08 -8.36 -8.50
C ASN A 21 6.38 -8.76 -7.80
N ALA A 22 7.37 -9.19 -8.57
CA ALA A 22 8.65 -9.68 -8.02
C ALA A 22 9.43 -8.58 -7.27
N THR A 23 9.30 -7.32 -7.68
CA THR A 23 9.96 -6.21 -6.98
C THR A 23 9.44 -6.13 -5.54
N LEU A 24 8.13 -6.27 -5.32
CA LEU A 24 7.55 -6.23 -4.00
C LEU A 24 7.89 -7.50 -3.21
N THR A 25 7.62 -8.67 -3.77
CA THR A 25 7.77 -9.93 -3.03
C THR A 25 9.22 -10.25 -2.69
N THR A 26 10.15 -9.95 -3.59
CA THR A 26 11.56 -10.28 -3.40
C THR A 26 12.32 -9.19 -2.67
N GLN A 27 12.19 -7.93 -3.11
CA GLN A 27 12.99 -6.84 -2.53
C GLN A 27 12.54 -6.42 -1.14
N LEU A 28 11.33 -6.76 -0.75
CA LEU A 28 10.82 -6.52 0.61
C LEU A 28 10.89 -7.78 1.48
N GLY A 29 11.35 -8.89 0.94
CA GLY A 29 11.41 -10.15 1.67
C GLY A 29 12.50 -10.20 2.73
N SER A 30 12.45 -11.23 3.59
CA SER A 30 13.41 -11.41 4.67
C SER A 30 14.81 -11.79 4.17
N LYS A 31 14.89 -12.31 2.95
CA LYS A 31 16.17 -12.65 2.30
C LYS A 31 16.77 -11.48 1.52
N SER A 32 16.06 -10.35 1.44
CA SER A 32 16.57 -9.16 0.75
C SER A 32 17.51 -8.36 1.66
N SER A 33 18.25 -7.44 1.07
CA SER A 33 19.10 -6.53 1.85
C SER A 33 18.27 -5.60 2.74
N SER A 34 17.05 -5.24 2.33
CA SER A 34 16.18 -4.37 3.10
C SER A 34 15.60 -5.06 4.33
N LYS A 35 15.30 -6.35 4.23
CA LYS A 35 14.61 -7.13 5.26
C LYS A 35 13.34 -6.44 5.76
N TRP A 36 12.65 -5.73 4.88
CA TRP A 36 11.49 -4.91 5.23
C TRP A 36 10.44 -5.72 6.00
N ILE A 37 10.11 -6.91 5.50
CA ILE A 37 9.07 -7.74 6.11
C ILE A 37 9.45 -8.21 7.52
N SER A 38 10.74 -8.26 7.84
CA SER A 38 11.21 -8.74 9.14
C SER A 38 11.00 -7.72 10.26
N ASN A 39 10.83 -6.44 9.91
CA ASN A 39 10.50 -5.40 10.88
C ASN A 39 8.99 -5.38 11.12
N ASP A 40 8.51 -6.35 11.86
CA ASP A 40 7.08 -6.66 12.01
C ASP A 40 6.61 -6.60 13.48
N ALA A 41 7.45 -6.11 14.38
CA ALA A 41 7.18 -6.09 15.83
C ALA A 41 6.95 -7.50 16.41
N GLY A 42 7.55 -8.52 15.79
CA GLY A 42 7.45 -9.90 16.24
C GLY A 42 6.13 -10.58 15.93
N ARG A 43 5.27 -9.94 15.13
CA ARG A 43 3.93 -10.46 14.82
C ARG A 43 3.89 -11.44 13.65
N GLY A 44 4.93 -11.45 12.81
CA GLY A 44 4.95 -12.25 11.59
C GLY A 44 4.25 -11.63 10.40
N PHE A 45 3.79 -10.38 10.52
CA PHE A 45 3.13 -9.65 9.45
C PHE A 45 3.29 -8.14 9.60
N LYS A 46 3.07 -7.43 8.49
CA LYS A 46 2.94 -5.97 8.48
C LYS A 46 1.61 -5.60 7.81
N VAL A 47 1.07 -4.47 8.19
CA VAL A 47 -0.22 -4.01 7.69
C VAL A 47 -0.05 -2.72 6.89
N LEU A 48 -0.66 -2.67 5.72
CA LEU A 48 -0.77 -1.46 4.91
C LEU A 48 -2.25 -1.11 4.83
N GLN A 49 -2.61 0.10 5.24
CA GLN A 49 -3.97 0.61 5.08
C GLN A 49 -3.93 1.84 4.22
N MET A 50 -4.95 2.01 3.40
CA MET A 50 -5.03 3.13 2.47
C MET A 50 -6.47 3.53 2.20
N TYR A 51 -6.66 4.80 1.89
CA TYR A 51 -7.98 5.30 1.51
C TYR A 51 -7.85 6.53 0.62
N ARG A 52 -8.97 6.87 0.00
CA ARG A 52 -9.12 8.08 -0.80
C ARG A 52 -9.47 9.21 0.14
N SER A 53 -8.71 10.31 0.10
CA SER A 53 -8.88 11.40 1.05
C SER A 53 -10.31 11.94 1.10
N GLN A 54 -10.96 12.09 -0.06
CA GLN A 54 -12.32 12.59 -0.14
C GLN A 54 -13.37 11.62 0.41
N CYS A 55 -13.01 10.35 0.58
CA CYS A 55 -13.92 9.34 1.13
C CYS A 55 -13.75 9.14 2.64
N GLY A 56 -12.67 9.67 3.20
CA GLY A 56 -12.42 9.62 4.64
C GLY A 56 -11.87 8.30 5.15
N ALA A 57 -11.33 8.33 6.36
CA ALA A 57 -10.65 7.19 6.97
C ALA A 57 -11.55 5.99 7.21
N LYS A 58 -12.88 6.19 7.32
CA LYS A 58 -13.83 5.09 7.51
C LYS A 58 -13.91 4.17 6.28
N SER A 59 -13.48 4.67 5.10
CA SER A 59 -13.50 3.89 3.86
C SER A 59 -12.22 3.09 3.64
N LYS A 60 -11.25 3.13 4.56
CA LYS A 60 -9.96 2.52 4.34
C LYS A 60 -10.04 1.02 4.09
N VAL A 61 -9.07 0.53 3.31
CA VAL A 61 -8.88 -0.89 3.03
C VAL A 61 -7.51 -1.32 3.56
N GLN A 62 -7.29 -2.62 3.58
CA GLN A 62 -6.09 -3.20 4.17
C GLN A 62 -5.48 -4.27 3.28
N LEU A 63 -4.15 -4.26 3.20
CA LEU A 63 -3.35 -5.39 2.75
C LEU A 63 -2.51 -5.86 3.95
N THR A 64 -2.49 -7.16 4.19
CA THR A 64 -1.62 -7.77 5.21
C THR A 64 -0.53 -8.55 4.50
N ILE A 65 0.72 -8.22 4.82
CA ILE A 65 1.89 -8.80 4.18
C ILE A 65 2.63 -9.66 5.21
N ALA A 66 3.01 -10.87 4.84
CA ALA A 66 3.71 -11.79 5.72
C ALA A 66 4.92 -12.39 5.03
N ASP A 67 5.87 -12.88 5.82
CA ASP A 67 7.02 -13.62 5.30
C ASP A 67 6.57 -15.03 4.94
N LYS A 68 6.72 -15.39 3.67
CA LYS A 68 6.44 -16.73 3.16
C LYS A 68 7.64 -17.20 2.34
N GLY A 69 8.42 -18.10 2.91
CA GLY A 69 9.59 -18.64 2.23
C GLY A 69 10.67 -17.59 1.92
N GLY A 70 10.76 -16.55 2.72
CA GLY A 70 11.71 -15.46 2.53
C GLY A 70 11.21 -14.33 1.64
N LYS A 71 9.98 -14.41 1.15
CA LYS A 71 9.34 -13.38 0.32
C LYS A 71 8.26 -12.64 1.10
N ALA A 72 8.06 -11.37 0.77
CA ALA A 72 6.99 -10.56 1.35
C ALA A 72 5.71 -10.81 0.53
N MET A 73 4.81 -11.64 1.05
CA MET A 73 3.60 -12.05 0.34
C MET A 73 2.36 -11.46 0.96
N CYS A 74 1.45 -10.99 0.13
CA CYS A 74 0.15 -10.52 0.60
C CYS A 74 -0.72 -11.73 0.93
N ILE A 75 -1.20 -11.80 2.17
CA ILE A 75 -2.02 -12.90 2.67
C ILE A 75 -3.47 -12.49 2.92
N TYR A 76 -3.76 -11.20 2.87
CA TYR A 76 -5.11 -10.68 3.08
C TYR A 76 -5.26 -9.35 2.36
N GLY A 77 -6.38 -9.17 1.66
CA GLY A 77 -6.78 -7.90 1.07
C GLY A 77 -8.28 -7.72 1.23
N GLY A 78 -8.70 -6.61 1.84
CA GLY A 78 -10.10 -6.36 2.11
C GLY A 78 -10.30 -5.17 3.03
N LYS A 79 -11.41 -5.17 3.75
CA LYS A 79 -11.65 -4.18 4.80
C LYS A 79 -10.68 -4.42 5.96
N PRO A 80 -10.39 -3.38 6.78
CA PRO A 80 -9.56 -3.58 7.96
C PRO A 80 -10.08 -4.74 8.81
N ASP A 81 -9.17 -5.57 9.30
CA ASP A 81 -9.51 -6.79 10.04
C ASP A 81 -9.80 -6.54 11.54
N GLY A 82 -9.82 -5.26 11.95
CA GLY A 82 -10.11 -4.89 13.34
C GLY A 82 -8.90 -4.90 14.27
N LYS A 83 -7.76 -5.41 13.82
CA LYS A 83 -6.54 -5.37 14.63
C LYS A 83 -5.96 -3.97 14.65
N LYS A 84 -5.47 -3.56 15.83
CA LYS A 84 -4.87 -2.24 15.99
C LYS A 84 -3.56 -2.15 15.20
N LEU A 85 -3.37 -1.03 14.50
CA LEU A 85 -2.09 -0.74 13.82
C LEU A 85 -1.00 -0.47 14.84
N ASN A 86 0.22 -0.92 14.50
CA ASN A 86 1.43 -0.51 15.19
C ASN A 86 2.17 0.47 14.27
N MET A 87 2.06 1.77 14.56
CA MET A 87 2.59 2.82 13.68
C MET A 87 4.11 2.85 13.60
N ALA A 88 4.81 2.07 14.41
CA ALA A 88 6.26 1.90 14.27
C ALA A 88 6.64 0.99 13.10
N VAL A 89 5.72 0.15 12.63
CA VAL A 89 5.99 -0.85 11.59
C VAL A 89 4.91 -0.93 10.52
N ASP A 90 3.71 -0.44 10.79
CA ASP A 90 2.58 -0.46 9.84
C ASP A 90 2.44 0.87 9.11
N TYR A 91 1.72 0.86 8.01
CA TYR A 91 1.60 2.00 7.09
C TYR A 91 0.13 2.39 6.95
N LEU A 92 -0.14 3.68 7.12
CA LEU A 92 -1.45 4.25 6.83
C LEU A 92 -1.27 5.39 5.84
N MET A 93 -1.91 5.29 4.68
CA MET A 93 -1.70 6.21 3.57
C MET A 93 -3.02 6.69 3.00
N HIS A 94 -3.07 7.97 2.63
CA HIS A 94 -4.21 8.47 1.87
C HIS A 94 -3.78 9.58 0.92
N ALA A 95 -4.56 9.75 -0.13
CA ALA A 95 -4.37 10.78 -1.14
C ALA A 95 -5.69 10.99 -1.87
N SER A 96 -5.80 12.13 -2.57
CA SER A 96 -6.93 12.34 -3.47
C SER A 96 -6.87 11.36 -4.64
N ASP A 97 -7.99 11.15 -5.33
CA ASP A 97 -8.01 10.33 -6.55
C ASP A 97 -7.02 10.85 -7.58
N LYS A 98 -6.94 12.17 -7.75
CA LYS A 98 -5.99 12.79 -8.66
C LYS A 98 -4.55 12.41 -8.31
N ASN A 99 -4.20 12.47 -7.03
CA ASN A 99 -2.84 12.16 -6.59
C ASN A 99 -2.56 10.66 -6.64
N TRP A 100 -3.54 9.80 -6.30
CA TRP A 100 -3.38 8.35 -6.51
C TRP A 100 -3.12 8.02 -7.97
N THR A 101 -3.84 8.66 -8.89
CA THR A 101 -3.63 8.48 -10.33
C THR A 101 -2.25 8.94 -10.76
N CYS A 102 -1.83 10.12 -10.29
CA CYS A 102 -0.51 10.67 -10.59
C CYS A 102 0.60 9.72 -10.12
N MET A 103 0.50 9.21 -8.91
CA MET A 103 1.48 8.27 -8.35
C MET A 103 1.45 6.93 -9.09
N GLY A 104 0.26 6.48 -9.48
CA GLY A 104 0.11 5.24 -10.25
C GLY A 104 0.78 5.28 -11.62
N LYS A 105 0.84 6.45 -12.22
CA LYS A 105 1.54 6.68 -13.50
C LYS A 105 3.00 7.08 -13.30
N ALA A 106 3.41 7.28 -12.06
CA ALA A 106 4.72 7.85 -11.72
C ALA A 106 5.02 9.11 -12.54
N SER A 107 3.99 9.94 -12.76
CA SER A 107 4.11 11.19 -13.49
C SER A 107 5.06 12.14 -12.77
N TRP A 108 5.53 13.15 -13.48
CA TRP A 108 6.50 14.11 -12.94
C TRP A 108 6.01 14.68 -11.60
N GLY A 109 6.86 14.63 -10.59
CA GLY A 109 6.54 15.11 -9.24
C GLY A 109 5.71 14.14 -8.39
N CYS A 110 5.35 12.97 -8.91
CA CYS A 110 4.51 11.97 -8.21
C CYS A 110 5.24 10.66 -7.94
N GLY A 111 6.55 10.60 -8.10
CA GLY A 111 7.32 9.46 -7.59
C GLY A 111 7.18 9.38 -6.07
N ALA A 112 7.47 8.23 -5.48
CA ALA A 112 7.23 7.98 -4.06
C ALA A 112 7.83 9.07 -3.17
N MET A 113 9.09 9.42 -3.37
CA MET A 113 9.76 10.45 -2.56
C MET A 113 9.13 11.82 -2.77
N GLY A 114 8.87 12.22 -4.01
CA GLY A 114 8.26 13.51 -4.31
C GLY A 114 6.84 13.63 -3.75
N ALA A 115 6.05 12.56 -3.87
CA ALA A 115 4.68 12.54 -3.37
C ALA A 115 4.64 12.67 -1.84
N MET A 116 5.52 11.96 -1.13
CA MET A 116 5.64 12.07 0.32
C MET A 116 6.15 13.45 0.74
N GLY A 117 7.18 13.95 0.06
CA GLY A 117 7.82 15.23 0.39
C GLY A 117 6.92 16.43 0.17
N THR A 118 6.06 16.41 -0.83
CA THR A 118 5.14 17.51 -1.14
C THR A 118 3.77 17.38 -0.49
N GLY A 119 3.52 16.26 0.17
CA GLY A 119 2.22 16.00 0.82
C GLY A 119 1.13 15.52 -0.13
N LYS A 120 1.46 15.17 -1.38
CA LYS A 120 0.49 14.53 -2.28
C LYS A 120 0.04 13.19 -1.73
N LEU A 121 0.98 12.44 -1.15
CA LEU A 121 0.69 11.23 -0.38
C LEU A 121 0.79 11.59 1.10
N LYS A 122 -0.31 11.47 1.82
CA LYS A 122 -0.32 11.59 3.27
C LYS A 122 0.09 10.25 3.85
N PHE A 123 1.16 10.26 4.63
CA PHE A 123 1.79 9.05 5.11
C PHE A 123 1.91 9.08 6.63
N SER A 124 1.44 8.02 7.28
CA SER A 124 1.65 7.77 8.70
C SER A 124 2.29 6.39 8.85
N GLY A 125 3.38 6.32 9.63
CA GLY A 125 4.11 5.08 9.82
C GLY A 125 5.62 5.32 9.85
N PRO A 126 6.43 4.28 9.64
CA PRO A 126 7.89 4.37 9.75
C PRO A 126 8.49 5.01 8.49
N LYS A 127 8.57 6.33 8.46
CA LYS A 127 9.06 7.09 7.30
C LYS A 127 10.49 6.72 6.91
N VAL A 128 11.37 6.53 7.89
CA VAL A 128 12.76 6.17 7.61
C VAL A 128 12.83 4.82 6.91
N GLU A 129 12.05 3.85 7.37
CA GLU A 129 11.97 2.54 6.72
C GLU A 129 11.45 2.67 5.29
N ALA A 130 10.39 3.44 5.08
CA ALA A 130 9.84 3.66 3.74
C ALA A 130 10.87 4.29 2.80
N MET A 131 11.69 5.21 3.31
CA MET A 131 12.74 5.85 2.52
C MET A 131 13.84 4.87 2.12
N LYS A 132 14.11 3.85 2.93
CA LYS A 132 15.10 2.82 2.60
C LYS A 132 14.63 1.86 1.51
N VAL A 133 13.35 1.81 1.24
CA VAL A 133 12.75 0.92 0.24
C VAL A 133 12.00 1.70 -0.83
N MET A 134 12.50 2.87 -1.22
CA MET A 134 11.82 3.75 -2.17
C MET A 134 11.52 3.09 -3.52
N GLY A 135 12.41 2.23 -4.02
CA GLY A 135 12.15 1.49 -5.25
C GLY A 135 10.89 0.62 -5.14
N PRO A 136 10.86 -0.34 -4.22
CA PRO A 136 9.65 -1.14 -3.97
C PRO A 136 8.44 -0.30 -3.58
N PHE A 137 8.61 0.76 -2.79
CA PHE A 137 7.51 1.65 -2.42
C PHE A 137 6.89 2.29 -3.68
N GLY A 138 7.73 2.78 -4.59
CA GLY A 138 7.26 3.31 -5.88
C GLY A 138 6.52 2.26 -6.69
N SER A 139 6.99 1.01 -6.67
CA SER A 139 6.31 -0.10 -7.33
C SER A 139 4.93 -0.35 -6.72
N PHE A 140 4.79 -0.22 -5.41
CA PHE A 140 3.50 -0.32 -4.74
C PHE A 140 2.54 0.78 -5.19
N LEU A 141 3.00 2.02 -5.26
CA LEU A 141 2.15 3.14 -5.71
C LEU A 141 1.69 2.94 -7.16
N LYS A 142 2.58 2.45 -8.03
CA LYS A 142 2.21 2.10 -9.40
C LYS A 142 1.18 0.99 -9.44
N LEU A 143 1.34 -0.03 -8.61
CA LEU A 143 0.40 -1.13 -8.51
C LEU A 143 -0.97 -0.62 -8.08
N ALA A 144 -1.02 0.26 -7.09
CA ALA A 144 -2.28 0.83 -6.62
C ALA A 144 -3.00 1.56 -7.74
N GLY A 145 -2.26 2.23 -8.63
CA GLY A 145 -2.86 2.87 -9.81
C GLY A 145 -3.22 1.94 -10.94
N ALA A 146 -2.54 0.77 -11.03
CA ALA A 146 -2.75 -0.18 -12.12
C ALA A 146 -3.93 -1.13 -11.86
N VAL A 147 -4.25 -1.43 -10.62
CA VAL A 147 -5.40 -2.27 -10.28
C VAL A 147 -6.68 -1.51 -10.60
N PRO A 148 -7.56 -2.07 -11.47
CA PRO A 148 -8.75 -1.35 -11.89
C PRO A 148 -9.67 -1.00 -10.72
N GLY A 149 -10.19 0.23 -10.73
CA GLY A 149 -11.15 0.70 -9.74
C GLY A 149 -11.79 1.99 -10.20
N ASN A 150 -13.09 2.12 -9.98
CA ASN A 150 -13.83 3.32 -10.34
C ASN A 150 -13.54 4.44 -9.35
N LYS A 151 -13.14 5.58 -9.87
CA LYS A 151 -12.92 6.82 -9.12
C LYS A 151 -14.10 7.77 -9.35
N GLY A 152 -14.18 8.82 -8.58
CA GLY A 152 -15.20 9.86 -8.75
C GLY A 152 -16.03 10.06 -7.50
N ALA A 153 -17.31 10.36 -7.66
CA ALA A 153 -18.18 10.75 -6.56
C ALA A 153 -18.56 9.61 -5.61
N THR A 154 -18.52 8.36 -6.10
CA THR A 154 -18.93 7.20 -5.28
C THR A 154 -17.79 6.72 -4.42
N CYS A 155 -18.00 6.68 -3.12
CA CYS A 155 -17.02 6.16 -2.17
C CYS A 155 -17.34 4.71 -1.79
N PRO A 156 -16.30 3.91 -1.45
CA PRO A 156 -16.51 2.55 -0.96
C PRO A 156 -17.38 2.53 0.31
N LYS A 157 -18.19 1.50 0.45
CA LYS A 157 -19.04 1.30 1.63
C LYS A 157 -18.36 0.40 2.66
#